data_27eda95505fcc3775c0a3c6948aebe1b
#
_entry.id   27eda95505fcc3775c0a3c6948aebe1b
#
_cell.length_a   1.000
_cell.length_b   1.000
_cell.length_c   1.000
_cell.angle_alpha   90.00
_cell.angle_beta   90.00
_cell.angle_gamma   90.00
#
_symmetry.space_group_name_H-M   'P 1'
#
loop_
_entity.id
_entity.type
_entity.pdbx_description
1 polymer ?
#
loop_
_entity_poly.entity_id
_entity_poly.type
_entity_poly.pdbx_seq_one_letter_code
_entity_poly.pdbx_strand_id
1 'polypeptide(L)'
;SKKVGTTGDAPDLALLVDGLQAEREQGITIDVAYRYFSTEKRKFIIADTPGHEQYTRNMATGASTCDLAIILIDARYGVQTQTRRHTFIASLLGIKNIIVAINKMDLVEFSETRFNEIQAEYAAFVAQLGDRKPSNIIFTPISALNGDNVVNKSANTPWYTGETLMGTLESVEINRSSAKQDFRFPVQYVNRPNLDFRGFCGTIALGDINVGDTVTALPSGKSSTVKEIVTFDGNLEHAVAGQAVTLTLNDEIDISRGNVLIRADQAVPNISRSVQATVVWMADQPLVLGKLYNIKIGTQTVPAKVTAIHYRTNVNTLEKVQVDKLELNAIANVTVEFDAPVVFDRYQDSRFTGSFIFIDRLNNVTIGAGMVEESVEWSAHDEPVTAEARAARLGQKPAAVTVSGKALENAQALESLLIQQGIVAIAKAGLNAEQVALVRETGVVVITDAAEGTDTTLTVDTVEELAEKIVELVRL
;
A
#
# COMPACT_ATOMS: atom_id res chain seq x y z
N SER A 1 23.73 -3.23 -25.52
CA SER A 1 24.49 -2.23 -24.74
C SER A 1 24.92 -1.03 -25.58
N LYS A 2 25.45 -1.20 -26.79
CA LYS A 2 25.84 -0.07 -27.66
C LYS A 2 24.70 0.90 -28.07
N LYS A 3 23.45 0.59 -27.79
CA LYS A 3 22.27 1.43 -28.10
C LYS A 3 21.87 2.39 -26.97
N VAL A 4 22.45 2.32 -25.77
CA VAL A 4 21.95 3.00 -24.58
C VAL A 4 22.84 4.16 -24.11
N GLY A 5 24.02 4.32 -24.69
CA GLY A 5 24.98 5.37 -24.35
C GLY A 5 26.23 4.82 -23.66
N THR A 6 27.28 5.59 -23.72
CA THR A 6 28.56 5.26 -23.08
C THR A 6 29.01 6.46 -22.25
N THR A 7 29.53 6.19 -21.06
CA THR A 7 30.27 7.18 -20.28
C THR A 7 31.74 6.83 -20.45
N GLY A 8 32.44 7.52 -21.36
CA GLY A 8 33.78 7.15 -21.80
C GLY A 8 33.77 5.94 -22.76
N ASP A 9 34.80 5.10 -22.73
CA ASP A 9 34.96 3.93 -23.61
C ASP A 9 34.18 2.68 -23.17
N ALA A 10 33.62 2.67 -21.96
CA ALA A 10 32.83 1.56 -21.41
C ALA A 10 31.33 1.84 -21.47
N PRO A 11 30.47 0.81 -21.72
CA PRO A 11 29.04 0.98 -21.63
C PRO A 11 28.63 1.27 -20.17
N ASP A 12 27.89 2.35 -19.96
CA ASP A 12 27.29 2.67 -18.67
C ASP A 12 26.02 1.84 -18.49
N LEU A 13 26.08 0.85 -17.62
CA LEU A 13 24.97 -0.06 -17.35
C LEU A 13 23.86 0.60 -16.51
N ALA A 14 24.18 1.66 -15.76
CA ALA A 14 23.21 2.42 -15.00
C ALA A 14 22.17 3.08 -15.92
N LEU A 15 22.58 3.52 -17.12
CA LEU A 15 21.69 4.07 -18.13
C LEU A 15 20.59 3.10 -18.63
N LEU A 16 20.68 1.81 -18.28
CA LEU A 16 19.64 0.84 -18.59
C LEU A 16 18.43 0.93 -17.66
N VAL A 17 18.63 1.37 -16.44
CA VAL A 17 17.61 1.42 -15.38
C VAL A 17 17.31 2.83 -14.90
N ASP A 18 18.32 3.70 -14.80
CA ASP A 18 18.19 5.06 -14.31
C ASP A 18 17.52 5.96 -15.37
N GLY A 19 16.20 6.12 -15.25
CA GLY A 19 15.38 6.91 -16.17
C GLY A 19 15.37 8.39 -15.88
N LEU A 20 15.52 8.79 -14.61
CA LEU A 20 15.44 10.18 -14.17
C LEU A 20 16.79 10.87 -14.22
N GLN A 21 16.76 12.18 -14.54
CA GLN A 21 17.98 13.00 -14.53
C GLN A 21 18.59 13.05 -13.12
N ALA A 22 17.74 13.17 -12.08
CA ALA A 22 18.18 13.19 -10.69
C ALA A 22 18.88 11.89 -10.25
N GLU A 23 18.47 10.74 -10.76
CA GLU A 23 19.12 9.45 -10.50
C GLU A 23 20.54 9.43 -11.04
N ARG A 24 20.72 9.93 -12.26
CA ARG A 24 22.04 10.01 -12.91
C ARG A 24 22.99 11.01 -12.23
N GLU A 25 22.45 12.13 -11.77
CA GLU A 25 23.25 13.17 -11.07
C GLU A 25 23.66 12.71 -9.66
N GLN A 26 22.79 11.99 -8.95
CA GLN A 26 23.05 11.54 -7.59
C GLN A 26 23.67 10.13 -7.51
N GLY A 27 23.61 9.36 -8.60
CA GLY A 27 24.10 7.97 -8.63
C GLY A 27 23.30 7.01 -7.73
N ILE A 28 22.02 7.28 -7.50
CA ILE A 28 21.11 6.47 -6.70
C ILE A 28 19.79 6.27 -7.42
N THR A 29 19.15 5.13 -7.23
CA THR A 29 17.77 4.88 -7.68
C THR A 29 16.78 5.66 -6.80
N ILE A 30 15.86 6.40 -7.42
CA ILE A 30 14.83 7.20 -6.74
C ILE A 30 13.45 6.60 -6.95
N ASP A 31 13.11 6.26 -8.20
CA ASP A 31 11.83 5.69 -8.57
C ASP A 31 11.98 4.21 -8.98
N VAL A 32 10.85 3.53 -9.14
CA VAL A 32 10.85 2.12 -9.55
C VAL A 32 11.00 2.02 -11.06
N ALA A 33 12.07 1.37 -11.52
CA ALA A 33 12.29 1.09 -12.92
C ALA A 33 11.94 -0.36 -13.25
N TYR A 34 11.13 -0.56 -14.29
CA TYR A 34 10.76 -1.89 -14.76
C TYR A 34 11.49 -2.26 -16.05
N ARG A 35 12.05 -3.48 -16.07
CA ARG A 35 12.68 -4.05 -17.24
C ARG A 35 12.20 -5.48 -17.46
N TYR A 36 12.15 -5.87 -18.71
CA TYR A 36 11.61 -7.16 -19.15
C TYR A 36 12.69 -7.92 -19.90
N PHE A 37 12.82 -9.19 -19.56
CA PHE A 37 13.61 -10.12 -20.35
C PHE A 37 13.01 -11.54 -20.28
N SER A 38 13.43 -12.42 -21.16
CA SER A 38 12.99 -13.82 -21.16
C SER A 38 14.14 -14.74 -21.47
N THR A 39 14.09 -15.91 -20.86
CA THR A 39 14.84 -17.09 -21.27
C THR A 39 13.89 -18.07 -21.95
N GLU A 40 14.41 -19.21 -22.42
CA GLU A 40 13.56 -20.26 -22.98
C GLU A 40 12.58 -20.84 -21.93
N LYS A 41 12.93 -20.75 -20.61
CA LYS A 41 12.17 -21.35 -19.52
C LYS A 41 11.15 -20.39 -18.91
N ARG A 42 11.47 -19.08 -18.84
CA ARG A 42 10.67 -18.12 -18.07
C ARG A 42 10.79 -16.69 -18.59
N LYS A 43 9.69 -15.93 -18.46
CA LYS A 43 9.68 -14.47 -18.63
C LYS A 43 9.84 -13.80 -17.28
N PHE A 44 10.63 -12.72 -17.24
CA PHE A 44 10.96 -11.97 -16.05
C PHE A 44 10.58 -10.52 -16.20
N ILE A 45 10.09 -9.95 -15.11
CA ILE A 45 9.93 -8.52 -14.91
C ILE A 45 10.82 -8.15 -13.74
N ILE A 46 11.84 -7.33 -13.99
CA ILE A 46 12.67 -6.77 -12.92
C ILE A 46 12.07 -5.44 -12.51
N ALA A 47 11.79 -5.28 -11.21
CA ALA A 47 11.51 -4.00 -10.59
C ALA A 47 12.78 -3.59 -9.84
N ASP A 48 13.52 -2.62 -10.40
CA ASP A 48 14.65 -2.01 -9.71
C ASP A 48 14.12 -0.95 -8.76
N THR A 49 14.37 -1.13 -7.46
CA THR A 49 13.76 -0.32 -6.40
C THR A 49 14.82 0.44 -5.61
N PRO A 50 14.51 1.69 -5.20
CA PRO A 50 15.44 2.48 -4.43
C PRO A 50 15.73 1.86 -3.06
N GLY A 51 16.99 1.98 -2.63
CA GLY A 51 17.44 1.45 -1.34
C GLY A 51 17.45 2.45 -0.21
N HIS A 52 17.34 3.74 -0.48
CA HIS A 52 17.44 4.79 0.51
C HIS A 52 16.14 4.93 1.32
N GLU A 53 16.26 5.20 2.63
CA GLU A 53 15.11 5.29 3.55
C GLU A 53 14.04 6.28 3.10
N GLN A 54 14.46 7.41 2.52
CA GLN A 54 13.58 8.45 2.01
C GLN A 54 12.66 7.99 0.85
N TYR A 55 12.97 6.83 0.25
CA TYR A 55 12.21 6.25 -0.86
C TYR A 55 11.51 4.94 -0.49
N THR A 56 11.27 4.69 0.81
CA THR A 56 10.59 3.49 1.30
C THR A 56 9.25 3.26 0.61
N ARG A 57 8.48 4.31 0.32
CA ARG A 57 7.21 4.22 -0.42
C ARG A 57 7.40 3.62 -1.82
N ASN A 58 8.45 4.03 -2.54
CA ASN A 58 8.72 3.56 -3.89
C ASN A 58 9.19 2.09 -3.87
N MET A 59 10.03 1.74 -2.90
CA MET A 59 10.39 0.34 -2.67
C MET A 59 9.17 -0.52 -2.33
N ALA A 60 8.30 -0.07 -1.42
CA ALA A 60 7.09 -0.79 -1.06
C ALA A 60 6.17 -0.98 -2.29
N THR A 61 6.01 0.04 -3.12
CA THR A 61 5.23 -0.02 -4.36
C THR A 61 5.80 -1.05 -5.33
N GLY A 62 7.10 -1.03 -5.60
CA GLY A 62 7.75 -1.98 -6.51
C GLY A 62 7.69 -3.41 -5.98
N ALA A 63 7.99 -3.61 -4.71
CA ALA A 63 8.02 -4.92 -4.09
C ALA A 63 6.63 -5.56 -3.90
N SER A 64 5.55 -4.76 -3.82
CA SER A 64 4.19 -5.27 -3.56
C SER A 64 3.68 -6.28 -4.60
N THR A 65 4.18 -6.20 -5.84
CA THR A 65 3.80 -7.10 -6.94
C THR A 65 4.81 -8.18 -7.23
N CYS A 66 5.95 -8.20 -6.53
CA CYS A 66 7.02 -9.15 -6.78
C CYS A 66 6.76 -10.51 -6.16
N ASP A 67 7.20 -11.57 -6.85
CA ASP A 67 7.15 -12.95 -6.39
C ASP A 67 8.43 -13.37 -5.66
N LEU A 68 9.54 -12.67 -5.95
CA LEU A 68 10.88 -12.94 -5.43
C LEU A 68 11.62 -11.61 -5.25
N ALA A 69 12.44 -11.51 -4.22
CA ALA A 69 13.35 -10.38 -4.02
C ALA A 69 14.81 -10.84 -4.13
N ILE A 70 15.64 -10.04 -4.79
CA ILE A 70 17.10 -10.18 -4.77
C ILE A 70 17.66 -9.11 -3.85
N ILE A 71 18.27 -9.52 -2.75
CA ILE A 71 18.92 -8.65 -1.79
C ILE A 71 20.43 -8.68 -2.06
N LEU A 72 20.97 -7.54 -2.48
CA LEU A 72 22.41 -7.39 -2.75
C LEU A 72 23.17 -7.05 -1.47
N ILE A 73 24.24 -7.77 -1.17
CA ILE A 73 25.17 -7.52 -0.07
C ILE A 73 26.57 -7.36 -0.65
N ASP A 74 27.23 -6.26 -0.34
CA ASP A 74 28.66 -6.10 -0.64
C ASP A 74 29.49 -6.95 0.33
N ALA A 75 30.24 -7.90 -0.21
CA ALA A 75 31.03 -8.86 0.57
C ALA A 75 32.04 -8.20 1.52
N ARG A 76 32.49 -6.98 1.20
CA ARG A 76 33.44 -6.23 2.06
C ARG A 76 32.80 -5.78 3.36
N TYR A 77 31.51 -5.39 3.31
CA TYR A 77 30.83 -4.76 4.46
C TYR A 77 29.85 -5.69 5.18
N GLY A 78 29.33 -6.74 4.51
CA GLY A 78 28.35 -7.65 5.09
C GLY A 78 26.96 -7.03 5.25
N VAL A 79 26.22 -7.47 6.27
CA VAL A 79 24.83 -7.05 6.50
C VAL A 79 24.76 -5.63 7.05
N GLN A 80 24.32 -4.69 6.23
CA GLN A 80 24.18 -3.29 6.57
C GLN A 80 22.73 -2.95 6.98
N THR A 81 22.51 -1.76 7.55
CA THR A 81 21.18 -1.23 7.89
C THR A 81 20.24 -1.28 6.68
N GLN A 82 20.73 -0.91 5.50
CA GLN A 82 19.98 -0.98 4.26
C GLN A 82 19.56 -2.41 3.91
N THR A 83 20.43 -3.39 4.09
CA THR A 83 20.12 -4.82 3.89
C THR A 83 18.97 -5.26 4.79
N ARG A 84 19.01 -4.89 6.06
CA ARG A 84 17.95 -5.19 7.04
C ARG A 84 16.63 -4.55 6.66
N ARG A 85 16.63 -3.29 6.26
CA ARG A 85 15.45 -2.56 5.79
C ARG A 85 14.80 -3.22 4.58
N HIS A 86 15.59 -3.56 3.57
CA HIS A 86 15.07 -4.19 2.35
C HIS A 86 14.46 -5.56 2.65
N THR A 87 15.15 -6.35 3.45
CA THR A 87 14.65 -7.66 3.87
C THR A 87 13.36 -7.54 4.68
N PHE A 88 13.29 -6.58 5.61
CA PHE A 88 12.08 -6.31 6.39
C PHE A 88 10.90 -5.92 5.50
N ILE A 89 11.09 -4.97 4.57
CA ILE A 89 10.01 -4.53 3.67
C ILE A 89 9.58 -5.68 2.74
N ALA A 90 10.50 -6.44 2.17
CA ALA A 90 10.18 -7.60 1.36
C ALA A 90 9.37 -8.64 2.13
N SER A 91 9.76 -8.91 3.37
CA SER A 91 9.08 -9.81 4.30
C SER A 91 7.68 -9.30 4.67
N LEU A 92 7.57 -8.02 4.99
CA LEU A 92 6.30 -7.34 5.31
C LEU A 92 5.30 -7.46 4.16
N LEU A 93 5.76 -7.30 2.93
CA LEU A 93 4.96 -7.42 1.71
C LEU A 93 4.70 -8.87 1.27
N GLY A 94 5.09 -9.84 2.10
CA GLY A 94 4.78 -11.24 1.90
C GLY A 94 5.59 -11.91 0.78
N ILE A 95 6.76 -11.40 0.43
CA ILE A 95 7.68 -12.06 -0.49
C ILE A 95 8.31 -13.25 0.23
N LYS A 96 7.99 -14.46 -0.23
CA LYS A 96 8.42 -15.72 0.41
C LYS A 96 9.76 -16.21 -0.09
N ASN A 97 10.18 -15.82 -1.30
CA ASN A 97 11.44 -16.23 -1.91
C ASN A 97 12.42 -15.06 -1.93
N ILE A 98 13.56 -15.24 -1.29
CA ILE A 98 14.63 -14.23 -1.27
C ILE A 98 15.93 -14.89 -1.75
N ILE A 99 16.59 -14.26 -2.73
CA ILE A 99 17.96 -14.56 -3.10
C ILE A 99 18.85 -13.49 -2.47
N VAL A 100 19.74 -13.91 -1.60
CA VAL A 100 20.79 -13.05 -1.04
C VAL A 100 22.01 -13.19 -1.93
N ALA A 101 22.20 -12.21 -2.80
CA ALA A 101 23.35 -12.17 -3.70
C ALA A 101 24.51 -11.45 -3.00
N ILE A 102 25.47 -12.21 -2.51
CA ILE A 102 26.68 -11.69 -1.88
C ILE A 102 27.63 -11.31 -3.02
N ASN A 103 27.63 -10.02 -3.33
CA ASN A 103 28.30 -9.45 -4.49
C ASN A 103 29.69 -8.91 -4.16
N LYS A 104 30.48 -8.66 -5.18
CA LYS A 104 31.87 -8.18 -5.10
C LYS A 104 32.78 -9.18 -4.39
N MET A 105 32.52 -10.48 -4.59
CA MET A 105 33.36 -11.55 -4.04
C MET A 105 34.80 -11.48 -4.53
N ASP A 106 35.01 -10.93 -5.72
CA ASP A 106 36.34 -10.63 -6.29
C ASP A 106 37.16 -9.70 -5.38
N LEU A 107 36.53 -8.76 -4.65
CA LEU A 107 37.21 -7.84 -3.74
C LEU A 107 37.53 -8.42 -2.38
N VAL A 108 37.09 -9.65 -2.11
CA VAL A 108 37.42 -10.43 -0.89
C VAL A 108 38.04 -11.79 -1.29
N GLU A 109 38.69 -11.84 -2.45
CA GLU A 109 39.42 -13.01 -2.96
C GLU A 109 38.58 -14.29 -3.01
N PHE A 110 37.27 -14.15 -3.27
CA PHE A 110 36.29 -15.25 -3.30
C PHE A 110 36.30 -16.11 -2.02
N SER A 111 36.55 -15.51 -0.87
CA SER A 111 36.69 -16.18 0.42
C SER A 111 35.39 -16.89 0.85
N GLU A 112 35.47 -18.21 1.00
CA GLU A 112 34.40 -19.05 1.57
C GLU A 112 34.08 -18.65 3.02
N THR A 113 35.10 -18.36 3.82
CA THR A 113 34.91 -17.93 5.21
C THR A 113 34.08 -16.67 5.28
N ARG A 114 34.40 -15.65 4.46
CA ARG A 114 33.64 -14.41 4.41
C ARG A 114 32.19 -14.61 3.96
N PHE A 115 31.97 -15.46 2.97
CA PHE A 115 30.62 -15.84 2.54
C PHE A 115 29.82 -16.47 3.69
N ASN A 116 30.39 -17.42 4.40
CA ASN A 116 29.73 -18.12 5.51
C ASN A 116 29.44 -17.17 6.70
N GLU A 117 30.33 -16.22 7.00
CA GLU A 117 30.10 -15.18 8.02
C GLU A 117 28.87 -14.33 7.68
N ILE A 118 28.78 -13.82 6.46
CA ILE A 118 27.65 -12.99 6.00
C ILE A 118 26.36 -13.80 6.01
N GLN A 119 26.40 -15.05 5.58
CA GLN A 119 25.26 -15.96 5.63
C GLN A 119 24.74 -16.14 7.06
N ALA A 120 25.62 -16.38 8.01
CA ALA A 120 25.26 -16.53 9.42
C ALA A 120 24.66 -15.22 10.01
N GLU A 121 25.29 -14.08 9.71
CA GLU A 121 24.81 -12.76 10.15
C GLU A 121 23.40 -12.47 9.60
N TYR A 122 23.17 -12.73 8.31
CA TYR A 122 21.88 -12.54 7.69
C TYR A 122 20.81 -13.47 8.28
N ALA A 123 21.13 -14.73 8.49
CA ALA A 123 20.22 -15.71 9.08
C ALA A 123 19.81 -15.31 10.52
N ALA A 124 20.76 -14.81 11.32
CA ALA A 124 20.50 -14.32 12.67
C ALA A 124 19.55 -13.09 12.67
N PHE A 125 19.69 -12.20 11.69
CA PHE A 125 18.78 -11.09 11.51
C PHE A 125 17.37 -11.56 11.11
N VAL A 126 17.26 -12.44 10.11
CA VAL A 126 15.96 -12.94 9.62
C VAL A 126 15.20 -13.70 10.71
N ALA A 127 15.88 -14.36 11.65
CA ALA A 127 15.25 -15.02 12.79
C ALA A 127 14.43 -14.04 13.67
N GLN A 128 14.77 -12.75 13.68
CA GLN A 128 14.06 -11.71 14.43
C GLN A 128 12.72 -11.30 13.78
N LEU A 129 12.47 -11.68 12.52
CA LEU A 129 11.24 -11.34 11.80
C LEU A 129 10.02 -12.20 12.22
N GLY A 130 10.24 -13.25 13.04
CA GLY A 130 9.18 -14.12 13.54
C GLY A 130 8.37 -14.78 12.42
N ASP A 131 7.05 -14.72 12.50
CA ASP A 131 6.12 -15.33 11.54
C ASP A 131 6.18 -14.70 10.14
N ARG A 132 6.77 -13.51 10.02
CA ARG A 132 7.00 -12.82 8.73
C ARG A 132 8.26 -13.29 8.01
N LYS A 133 9.01 -14.21 8.60
CA LYS A 133 10.23 -14.77 7.99
C LYS A 133 9.93 -15.33 6.59
N PRO A 134 10.73 -14.99 5.57
CA PRO A 134 10.65 -15.61 4.25
C PRO A 134 10.86 -17.13 4.36
N SER A 135 10.06 -17.89 3.61
CA SER A 135 10.11 -19.36 3.69
C SER A 135 11.28 -19.96 2.92
N ASN A 136 11.79 -19.24 1.92
CA ASN A 136 12.88 -19.72 1.08
C ASN A 136 13.94 -18.62 0.93
N ILE A 137 15.14 -18.86 1.43
CA ILE A 137 16.27 -17.93 1.35
C ILE A 137 17.44 -18.69 0.74
N ILE A 138 17.93 -18.20 -0.38
CA ILE A 138 19.03 -18.78 -1.14
C ILE A 138 20.19 -17.79 -1.15
N PHE A 139 21.39 -18.25 -0.80
CA PHE A 139 22.60 -17.43 -0.82
C PHE A 139 23.44 -17.78 -2.03
N THR A 140 23.86 -16.78 -2.78
CA THR A 140 24.68 -16.94 -3.99
C THR A 140 25.87 -15.99 -3.93
N PRO A 141 27.12 -16.52 -3.93
CA PRO A 141 28.32 -15.69 -4.02
C PRO A 141 28.51 -15.24 -5.47
N ILE A 142 28.54 -13.95 -5.74
CA ILE A 142 28.67 -13.41 -7.10
C ILE A 142 29.74 -12.34 -7.21
N SER A 143 30.27 -12.17 -8.41
CA SER A 143 30.85 -10.90 -8.85
C SER A 143 30.02 -10.44 -10.07
N ALA A 144 29.14 -9.50 -9.86
CA ALA A 144 28.28 -9.00 -10.94
C ALA A 144 29.09 -8.33 -12.06
N LEU A 145 30.21 -7.68 -11.72
CA LEU A 145 31.11 -7.03 -12.67
C LEU A 145 31.79 -8.06 -13.59
N ASN A 146 32.30 -9.14 -13.02
CA ASN A 146 33.05 -10.17 -13.75
C ASN A 146 32.14 -11.29 -14.27
N GLY A 147 30.89 -11.38 -13.80
CA GLY A 147 29.92 -12.39 -14.20
C GLY A 147 30.00 -13.71 -13.42
N ASP A 148 30.83 -13.79 -12.36
CA ASP A 148 31.00 -15.00 -11.55
C ASP A 148 29.67 -15.40 -10.88
N ASN A 149 29.21 -16.61 -11.12
CA ASN A 149 27.95 -17.19 -10.62
C ASN A 149 26.67 -16.39 -10.96
N VAL A 150 26.74 -15.48 -11.94
CA VAL A 150 25.54 -14.77 -12.41
C VAL A 150 24.77 -15.64 -13.41
N VAL A 151 25.39 -15.99 -14.54
CA VAL A 151 24.82 -16.88 -15.56
C VAL A 151 25.53 -18.23 -15.56
N ASN A 152 26.85 -18.22 -15.51
CA ASN A 152 27.69 -19.43 -15.50
C ASN A 152 28.34 -19.61 -14.12
N LYS A 153 28.58 -20.88 -13.76
CA LYS A 153 29.31 -21.20 -12.52
C LYS A 153 30.74 -20.67 -12.61
N SER A 154 31.24 -20.11 -11.52
CA SER A 154 32.57 -19.56 -11.44
C SER A 154 33.60 -20.62 -11.03
N ALA A 155 34.75 -20.64 -11.71
CA ALA A 155 35.90 -21.41 -11.27
C ALA A 155 36.57 -20.85 -10.02
N ASN A 156 36.33 -19.57 -9.68
CA ASN A 156 36.88 -18.90 -8.51
C ASN A 156 36.20 -19.29 -7.19
N THR A 157 35.04 -19.96 -7.25
CA THR A 157 34.28 -20.44 -6.08
C THR A 157 34.07 -21.96 -6.14
N PRO A 158 35.13 -22.80 -6.17
CA PRO A 158 34.99 -24.25 -6.30
C PRO A 158 34.28 -24.86 -5.08
N TRP A 159 34.24 -24.18 -3.96
CA TRP A 159 33.55 -24.56 -2.74
C TRP A 159 32.03 -24.32 -2.80
N TYR A 160 31.54 -23.52 -3.76
CA TYR A 160 30.12 -23.26 -3.91
C TYR A 160 29.46 -24.29 -4.82
N THR A 161 28.58 -25.10 -4.26
CA THR A 161 27.89 -26.18 -4.96
C THR A 161 26.48 -25.80 -5.44
N GLY A 162 25.98 -24.62 -5.02
CA GLY A 162 24.64 -24.14 -5.38
C GLY A 162 24.49 -23.72 -6.86
N GLU A 163 23.32 -23.28 -7.21
CA GLU A 163 23.01 -22.78 -8.54
C GLU A 163 23.50 -21.34 -8.76
N THR A 164 23.69 -20.96 -10.01
CA THR A 164 23.93 -19.56 -10.38
C THR A 164 22.69 -18.70 -10.09
N LEU A 165 22.85 -17.38 -10.07
CA LEU A 165 21.73 -16.46 -9.91
C LEU A 165 20.64 -16.74 -10.96
N MET A 166 21.00 -16.85 -12.24
CA MET A 166 20.05 -17.18 -13.31
C MET A 166 19.45 -18.56 -13.16
N GLY A 167 20.25 -19.59 -12.83
CA GLY A 167 19.77 -20.94 -12.60
C GLY A 167 18.71 -20.99 -11.48
N THR A 168 18.94 -20.25 -10.39
CA THR A 168 17.96 -20.11 -9.30
C THR A 168 16.69 -19.39 -9.76
N LEU A 169 16.79 -18.28 -10.50
CA LEU A 169 15.65 -17.56 -11.03
C LEU A 169 14.80 -18.39 -11.98
N GLU A 170 15.42 -19.24 -12.77
CA GLU A 170 14.72 -20.14 -13.70
C GLU A 170 14.04 -21.34 -13.03
N SER A 171 14.60 -21.81 -11.89
CA SER A 171 14.16 -23.04 -11.22
C SER A 171 13.30 -22.82 -10.00
N VAL A 172 13.36 -21.63 -9.36
CA VAL A 172 12.59 -21.35 -8.15
C VAL A 172 11.09 -21.50 -8.42
N GLU A 173 10.44 -22.28 -7.56
CA GLU A 173 9.00 -22.45 -7.63
C GLU A 173 8.30 -21.20 -7.07
N ILE A 174 7.60 -20.51 -7.94
CA ILE A 174 6.69 -19.44 -7.53
C ILE A 174 5.36 -20.11 -7.20
N ASN A 175 5.20 -20.49 -5.95
CA ASN A 175 3.95 -21.06 -5.46
C ASN A 175 2.86 -19.98 -5.44
N ARG A 176 2.23 -19.74 -6.57
CA ARG A 176 0.91 -19.14 -6.66
C ARG A 176 -0.12 -20.23 -6.34
N SER A 177 -0.05 -20.79 -5.13
CA SER A 177 -0.99 -21.85 -4.67
C SER A 177 -2.41 -21.32 -4.48
N SER A 178 -2.73 -20.20 -5.11
CA SER A 178 -4.04 -19.58 -5.10
C SER A 178 -5.16 -20.49 -5.65
N ALA A 179 -4.83 -21.47 -6.50
CA ALA A 179 -5.81 -22.42 -7.02
C ALA A 179 -6.29 -23.47 -6.00
N LYS A 180 -5.52 -23.73 -4.93
CA LYS A 180 -5.90 -24.65 -3.85
C LYS A 180 -6.53 -23.96 -2.64
N GLN A 181 -6.68 -22.65 -2.72
CA GLN A 181 -7.31 -21.84 -1.67
C GLN A 181 -8.82 -21.73 -1.92
N ASP A 182 -9.54 -21.27 -0.91
CA ASP A 182 -10.96 -21.00 -1.01
C ASP A 182 -11.26 -19.93 -2.06
N PHE A 183 -12.30 -20.15 -2.85
CA PHE A 183 -12.68 -19.26 -3.95
C PHE A 183 -13.03 -17.86 -3.46
N ARG A 184 -12.44 -16.86 -4.11
CA ARG A 184 -12.71 -15.42 -3.90
C ARG A 184 -12.82 -14.73 -5.24
N PHE A 185 -13.97 -14.13 -5.50
CA PHE A 185 -14.23 -13.39 -6.72
C PHE A 185 -14.79 -12.00 -6.38
N PRO A 186 -13.93 -10.99 -6.27
CA PRO A 186 -14.36 -9.60 -6.09
C PRO A 186 -15.04 -9.08 -7.37
N VAL A 187 -16.31 -8.69 -7.24
CA VAL A 187 -17.10 -8.17 -8.37
C VAL A 187 -16.62 -6.77 -8.72
N GLN A 188 -16.12 -6.60 -9.93
CA GLN A 188 -15.55 -5.36 -10.43
C GLN A 188 -16.54 -4.53 -11.24
N TYR A 189 -17.42 -5.22 -11.96
CA TYR A 189 -18.41 -4.61 -12.83
C TYR A 189 -19.61 -5.54 -13.00
N VAL A 190 -20.82 -4.97 -13.08
CA VAL A 190 -22.03 -5.71 -13.42
C VAL A 190 -22.42 -5.36 -14.85
N ASN A 191 -22.33 -6.34 -15.75
CA ASN A 191 -22.66 -6.18 -17.16
C ASN A 191 -24.12 -6.59 -17.42
N ARG A 192 -24.94 -5.66 -17.86
CA ARG A 192 -26.34 -5.89 -18.21
C ARG A 192 -26.68 -5.18 -19.53
N PRO A 193 -26.20 -5.69 -20.68
CA PRO A 193 -26.41 -5.06 -21.99
C PRO A 193 -27.87 -5.11 -22.44
N ASN A 194 -28.65 -6.09 -21.96
CA ASN A 194 -30.07 -6.29 -22.26
C ASN A 194 -30.77 -6.96 -21.05
N LEU A 195 -32.08 -7.26 -21.21
CA LEU A 195 -32.88 -7.87 -20.14
C LEU A 195 -32.56 -9.36 -19.90
N ASP A 196 -32.01 -10.03 -20.89
CA ASP A 196 -31.76 -11.48 -20.85
C ASP A 196 -30.37 -11.86 -20.35
N PHE A 197 -29.45 -10.88 -20.20
CA PHE A 197 -28.09 -11.10 -19.75
C PHE A 197 -27.74 -10.24 -18.55
N ARG A 198 -27.33 -10.89 -17.47
CA ARG A 198 -26.74 -10.25 -16.29
C ARG A 198 -25.47 -11.00 -15.89
N GLY A 199 -24.33 -10.38 -16.13
CA GLY A 199 -23.01 -10.95 -15.83
C GLY A 199 -22.24 -10.15 -14.78
N PHE A 200 -21.56 -10.87 -13.91
CA PHE A 200 -20.69 -10.30 -12.87
C PHE A 200 -19.24 -10.47 -13.30
N CYS A 201 -18.62 -9.34 -13.65
CA CYS A 201 -17.26 -9.33 -14.20
C CYS A 201 -16.23 -9.11 -13.09
N GLY A 202 -15.13 -9.83 -13.15
CA GLY A 202 -14.01 -9.68 -12.23
C GLY A 202 -12.84 -10.58 -12.59
N THR A 203 -11.81 -10.55 -11.76
CA THR A 203 -10.69 -11.49 -11.80
C THR A 203 -10.81 -12.41 -10.60
N ILE A 204 -10.72 -13.71 -10.81
CA ILE A 204 -10.68 -14.69 -9.72
C ILE A 204 -9.43 -14.42 -8.89
N ALA A 205 -9.62 -13.99 -7.64
CA ALA A 205 -8.50 -13.65 -6.75
C ALA A 205 -7.84 -14.91 -6.18
N LEU A 206 -8.65 -15.88 -5.76
CA LEU A 206 -8.24 -17.14 -5.14
C LEU A 206 -9.15 -18.28 -5.58
N GLY A 207 -8.66 -19.51 -5.51
CA GLY A 207 -9.41 -20.72 -5.73
C GLY A 207 -9.81 -20.95 -7.19
N ASP A 208 -10.84 -21.74 -7.35
CA ASP A 208 -11.38 -22.13 -8.65
C ASP A 208 -12.91 -22.20 -8.59
N ILE A 209 -13.54 -22.18 -9.77
CA ILE A 209 -15.00 -22.22 -9.92
C ILE A 209 -15.37 -23.07 -11.13
N ASN A 210 -16.45 -23.84 -10.99
CA ASN A 210 -17.04 -24.61 -12.06
C ASN A 210 -18.47 -24.14 -12.36
N VAL A 211 -18.93 -24.38 -13.57
CA VAL A 211 -20.36 -24.25 -13.89
C VAL A 211 -21.15 -25.20 -12.97
N GLY A 212 -22.24 -24.71 -12.39
CA GLY A 212 -23.08 -25.44 -11.45
C GLY A 212 -22.68 -25.33 -9.99
N ASP A 213 -21.51 -24.76 -9.65
CA ASP A 213 -21.13 -24.48 -8.27
C ASP A 213 -22.09 -23.47 -7.63
N THR A 214 -22.41 -23.68 -6.35
CA THR A 214 -23.20 -22.73 -5.58
C THR A 214 -22.27 -21.63 -5.03
N VAL A 215 -22.63 -20.38 -5.32
CA VAL A 215 -21.91 -19.20 -4.86
C VAL A 215 -22.79 -18.38 -3.90
N THR A 216 -22.12 -17.74 -2.94
CA THR A 216 -22.75 -16.81 -1.99
C THR A 216 -22.16 -15.42 -2.18
N ALA A 217 -23.03 -14.43 -2.30
CA ALA A 217 -22.61 -13.02 -2.40
C ALA A 217 -22.44 -12.40 -1.01
N LEU A 218 -21.28 -11.84 -0.73
CA LEU A 218 -20.99 -11.16 0.53
C LEU A 218 -20.95 -9.64 0.33
N PRO A 219 -21.42 -8.84 1.32
CA PRO A 219 -21.85 -9.26 2.66
C PRO A 219 -23.30 -9.72 2.78
N SER A 220 -24.12 -9.71 1.72
CA SER A 220 -25.57 -9.98 1.80
C SER A 220 -25.95 -11.40 2.22
N GLY A 221 -25.08 -12.39 1.98
CA GLY A 221 -25.33 -13.81 2.27
C GLY A 221 -26.27 -14.51 1.30
N LYS A 222 -26.72 -13.84 0.21
CA LYS A 222 -27.61 -14.46 -0.80
C LYS A 222 -26.82 -15.41 -1.68
N SER A 223 -27.40 -16.56 -2.00
CA SER A 223 -26.76 -17.61 -2.80
C SER A 223 -27.51 -17.89 -4.09
N SER A 224 -26.77 -18.34 -5.10
CA SER A 224 -27.26 -18.84 -6.39
C SER A 224 -26.24 -19.82 -6.96
N THR A 225 -26.55 -20.43 -8.11
CA THR A 225 -25.62 -21.33 -8.81
C THR A 225 -25.05 -20.67 -10.06
N VAL A 226 -23.80 -20.97 -10.36
CA VAL A 226 -23.12 -20.47 -11.58
C VAL A 226 -23.78 -21.13 -12.81
N LYS A 227 -24.33 -20.30 -13.68
CA LYS A 227 -24.95 -20.73 -14.93
C LYS A 227 -23.90 -20.89 -16.05
N GLU A 228 -23.06 -19.88 -16.22
CA GLU A 228 -22.01 -19.84 -17.24
C GLU A 228 -20.78 -19.06 -16.72
N ILE A 229 -19.62 -19.47 -17.23
CA ILE A 229 -18.34 -18.76 -17.07
C ILE A 229 -17.96 -18.23 -18.44
N VAL A 230 -18.15 -16.92 -18.66
CA VAL A 230 -18.03 -16.29 -19.97
C VAL A 230 -16.67 -15.59 -20.07
N THR A 231 -15.94 -15.81 -21.17
CA THR A 231 -14.72 -15.08 -21.51
C THR A 231 -14.82 -14.51 -22.93
N PHE A 232 -13.84 -13.72 -23.36
CA PHE A 232 -13.77 -13.20 -24.72
C PHE A 232 -13.67 -14.33 -25.77
N ASP A 233 -12.95 -15.40 -25.43
CA ASP A 233 -12.70 -16.53 -26.34
C ASP A 233 -13.80 -17.61 -26.29
N GLY A 234 -14.85 -17.40 -25.49
CA GLY A 234 -15.98 -18.32 -25.32
C GLY A 234 -16.24 -18.70 -23.87
N ASN A 235 -17.20 -19.62 -23.67
CA ASN A 235 -17.57 -20.10 -22.35
C ASN A 235 -16.61 -21.19 -21.86
N LEU A 236 -16.33 -21.19 -20.55
CA LEU A 236 -15.51 -22.17 -19.86
C LEU A 236 -16.40 -23.03 -18.93
N GLU A 237 -16.03 -24.31 -18.76
CA GLU A 237 -16.63 -25.17 -17.73
C GLU A 237 -15.98 -24.96 -16.37
N HIS A 238 -14.70 -24.52 -16.36
CA HIS A 238 -13.89 -24.34 -15.16
C HIS A 238 -12.95 -23.14 -15.33
N ALA A 239 -12.79 -22.35 -14.27
CA ALA A 239 -11.85 -21.23 -14.23
C ALA A 239 -11.10 -21.18 -12.89
N VAL A 240 -9.87 -20.65 -12.92
CA VAL A 240 -8.95 -20.63 -11.78
C VAL A 240 -8.47 -19.21 -11.47
N ALA A 241 -7.87 -19.05 -10.29
CA ALA A 241 -7.28 -17.79 -9.85
C ALA A 241 -6.37 -17.16 -10.91
N GLY A 242 -6.50 -15.84 -11.08
CA GLY A 242 -5.80 -15.02 -12.07
C GLY A 242 -6.56 -14.84 -13.38
N GLN A 243 -7.59 -15.64 -13.65
CA GLN A 243 -8.41 -15.48 -14.86
C GLN A 243 -9.45 -14.37 -14.69
N ALA A 244 -9.57 -13.51 -15.70
CA ALA A 244 -10.62 -12.51 -15.81
C ALA A 244 -11.84 -13.16 -16.50
N VAL A 245 -12.95 -13.22 -15.79
CA VAL A 245 -14.17 -13.89 -16.26
C VAL A 245 -15.42 -13.08 -15.95
N THR A 246 -16.51 -13.43 -16.62
CA THR A 246 -17.85 -12.97 -16.31
C THR A 246 -18.68 -14.16 -15.86
N LEU A 247 -19.17 -14.15 -14.63
CA LEU A 247 -20.06 -15.18 -14.11
C LEU A 247 -21.51 -14.77 -14.33
N THR A 248 -22.32 -15.66 -14.89
CA THR A 248 -23.78 -15.54 -14.87
C THR A 248 -24.36 -16.51 -13.87
N LEU A 249 -25.47 -16.17 -13.26
CA LEU A 249 -26.14 -16.98 -12.23
C LEU A 249 -27.54 -17.41 -12.68
N ASN A 250 -28.04 -18.52 -12.10
CA ASN A 250 -29.36 -19.01 -12.43
C ASN A 250 -30.48 -18.14 -11.82
N ASP A 251 -30.21 -17.50 -10.65
CA ASP A 251 -31.18 -16.65 -9.98
C ASP A 251 -30.76 -15.18 -10.06
N GLU A 252 -31.73 -14.28 -10.12
CA GLU A 252 -31.50 -12.83 -10.02
C GLU A 252 -31.34 -12.44 -8.53
N ILE A 253 -30.13 -12.51 -8.02
CA ILE A 253 -29.80 -11.97 -6.70
C ILE A 253 -29.11 -10.62 -6.81
N ASP A 254 -29.25 -9.77 -5.79
CA ASP A 254 -28.67 -8.45 -5.78
C ASP A 254 -27.16 -8.53 -5.48
N ILE A 255 -26.37 -8.23 -6.52
CA ILE A 255 -24.91 -8.19 -6.48
C ILE A 255 -24.47 -6.90 -7.19
N SER A 256 -23.58 -6.18 -6.52
CA SER A 256 -23.03 -4.92 -7.02
C SER A 256 -21.49 -4.96 -7.03
N ARG A 257 -20.87 -3.99 -7.71
CA ARG A 257 -19.44 -3.75 -7.58
C ARG A 257 -19.07 -3.59 -6.09
N GLY A 258 -18.01 -4.28 -5.65
CA GLY A 258 -17.56 -4.28 -4.27
C GLY A 258 -18.01 -5.50 -3.48
N ASN A 259 -19.03 -6.23 -3.95
CA ASN A 259 -19.37 -7.53 -3.37
C ASN A 259 -18.32 -8.57 -3.72
N VAL A 260 -18.24 -9.62 -2.90
CA VAL A 260 -17.35 -10.76 -3.13
C VAL A 260 -18.19 -12.02 -3.24
N LEU A 261 -18.00 -12.78 -4.33
CA LEU A 261 -18.58 -14.12 -4.45
C LEU A 261 -17.62 -15.14 -3.88
N ILE A 262 -18.15 -16.03 -3.07
CA ILE A 262 -17.46 -17.19 -2.48
C ILE A 262 -18.21 -18.46 -2.86
N ARG A 263 -17.55 -19.61 -2.83
CA ARG A 263 -18.25 -20.91 -2.92
C ARG A 263 -18.92 -21.22 -1.60
N ALA A 264 -20.15 -21.70 -1.65
CA ALA A 264 -20.96 -21.97 -0.46
C ALA A 264 -20.44 -23.14 0.42
N ASP A 265 -19.63 -24.03 -0.18
CA ASP A 265 -19.02 -25.20 0.45
C ASP A 265 -17.64 -24.92 1.09
N GLN A 266 -17.18 -23.67 1.05
CA GLN A 266 -15.84 -23.26 1.49
C GLN A 266 -15.90 -22.26 2.65
N ALA A 267 -14.74 -21.99 3.26
CA ALA A 267 -14.64 -21.07 4.37
C ALA A 267 -15.03 -19.64 4.00
N VAL A 268 -15.82 -19.02 4.85
CA VAL A 268 -16.24 -17.63 4.70
C VAL A 268 -15.10 -16.70 5.11
N PRO A 269 -14.75 -15.69 4.30
CA PRO A 269 -13.77 -14.69 4.68
C PRO A 269 -14.27 -13.82 5.83
N ASN A 270 -13.38 -13.00 6.38
CA ASN A 270 -13.77 -12.06 7.43
C ASN A 270 -14.67 -10.97 6.86
N ILE A 271 -15.66 -10.56 7.66
CA ILE A 271 -16.53 -9.42 7.40
C ILE A 271 -16.50 -8.54 8.65
N SER A 272 -15.96 -7.33 8.54
CA SER A 272 -15.85 -6.44 9.70
C SER A 272 -15.92 -4.97 9.30
N ARG A 273 -16.24 -4.13 10.29
CA ARG A 273 -16.10 -2.67 10.19
C ARG A 273 -14.80 -2.17 10.83
N SER A 274 -14.04 -3.02 11.49
CA SER A 274 -12.81 -2.62 12.15
C SER A 274 -11.73 -3.67 11.96
N VAL A 275 -10.53 -3.22 11.60
CA VAL A 275 -9.38 -4.10 11.39
C VAL A 275 -8.12 -3.52 12.02
N GLN A 276 -7.26 -4.40 12.48
CA GLN A 276 -5.87 -4.09 12.74
C GLN A 276 -5.06 -4.33 11.47
N ALA A 277 -4.23 -3.38 11.11
CA ALA A 277 -3.45 -3.44 9.88
C ALA A 277 -2.06 -2.83 10.05
N THR A 278 -1.10 -3.34 9.30
CA THR A 278 0.18 -2.65 9.09
C THR A 278 0.04 -1.72 7.89
N VAL A 279 0.39 -0.44 8.08
CA VAL A 279 0.26 0.62 7.09
C VAL A 279 1.62 1.19 6.72
N VAL A 280 1.81 1.45 5.43
CA VAL A 280 2.91 2.26 4.88
C VAL A 280 2.32 3.61 4.48
N TRP A 281 2.73 4.68 5.14
CA TRP A 281 2.25 6.03 4.82
C TRP A 281 3.10 6.66 3.71
N MET A 282 2.44 7.24 2.69
CA MET A 282 3.09 7.65 1.43
C MET A 282 2.91 9.13 1.11
N ALA A 283 2.21 9.90 1.95
CA ALA A 283 1.98 11.32 1.74
C ALA A 283 2.91 12.20 2.59
N ASP A 284 3.21 13.40 2.09
CA ASP A 284 3.96 14.41 2.84
C ASP A 284 3.17 14.92 4.05
N GLN A 285 1.84 15.01 3.91
CA GLN A 285 0.97 15.31 5.03
C GLN A 285 0.86 14.08 5.94
N PRO A 286 1.07 14.23 7.26
CA PRO A 286 0.95 13.13 8.19
C PRO A 286 -0.44 12.50 8.21
N LEU A 287 -0.50 11.19 8.49
CA LEU A 287 -1.76 10.54 8.85
C LEU A 287 -2.25 11.07 10.19
N VAL A 288 -3.51 11.48 10.22
CA VAL A 288 -4.16 12.05 11.40
C VAL A 288 -5.26 11.11 11.88
N LEU A 289 -5.29 10.87 13.19
CA LEU A 289 -6.35 10.08 13.85
C LEU A 289 -7.71 10.75 13.68
N GLY A 290 -8.73 9.93 13.40
CA GLY A 290 -10.11 10.37 13.25
C GLY A 290 -10.45 11.03 11.92
N LYS A 291 -9.46 11.46 11.12
CA LYS A 291 -9.69 12.02 9.78
C LYS A 291 -10.27 10.96 8.85
N LEU A 292 -11.25 11.37 8.03
CA LEU A 292 -11.84 10.50 7.01
C LEU A 292 -10.98 10.46 5.76
N TYR A 293 -10.66 9.25 5.34
CA TYR A 293 -10.03 8.91 4.06
C TYR A 293 -10.98 8.04 3.25
N ASN A 294 -10.81 7.95 1.95
CA ASN A 294 -11.39 6.86 1.18
C ASN A 294 -10.42 5.69 1.19
N ILE A 295 -10.93 4.50 1.50
CA ILE A 295 -10.15 3.27 1.43
C ILE A 295 -10.71 2.40 0.32
N LYS A 296 -9.81 1.90 -0.55
CA LYS A 296 -10.14 0.89 -1.53
C LYS A 296 -9.56 -0.45 -1.09
N ILE A 297 -10.44 -1.41 -0.81
CA ILE A 297 -10.12 -2.79 -0.45
C ILE A 297 -10.78 -3.73 -1.48
N GLY A 298 -9.98 -4.53 -2.18
CA GLY A 298 -10.47 -5.27 -3.34
C GLY A 298 -11.13 -4.33 -4.35
N THR A 299 -12.41 -4.56 -4.64
CA THR A 299 -13.23 -3.74 -5.54
C THR A 299 -14.14 -2.73 -4.82
N GLN A 300 -14.21 -2.79 -3.49
CA GLN A 300 -14.98 -1.89 -2.65
C GLN A 300 -14.21 -0.62 -2.33
N THR A 301 -14.88 0.53 -2.43
CA THR A 301 -14.37 1.81 -1.91
C THR A 301 -15.30 2.27 -0.80
N VAL A 302 -14.74 2.54 0.37
CA VAL A 302 -15.49 2.89 1.57
C VAL A 302 -14.76 3.99 2.33
N PRO A 303 -15.48 4.99 2.89
CA PRO A 303 -14.89 5.93 3.83
C PRO A 303 -14.43 5.20 5.09
N ALA A 304 -13.28 5.61 5.61
CA ALA A 304 -12.73 5.03 6.82
C ALA A 304 -11.83 6.04 7.55
N LYS A 305 -11.57 5.78 8.81
CA LYS A 305 -10.67 6.54 9.67
C LYS A 305 -9.70 5.61 10.38
N VAL A 306 -8.53 6.13 10.74
CA VAL A 306 -7.62 5.48 11.68
C VAL A 306 -7.98 5.95 13.07
N THR A 307 -8.30 5.01 13.97
CA THR A 307 -8.72 5.32 15.35
C THR A 307 -7.61 5.17 16.37
N ALA A 308 -6.59 4.34 16.05
CA ALA A 308 -5.43 4.16 16.91
C ALA A 308 -4.17 3.87 16.10
N ILE A 309 -3.04 4.40 16.54
CA ILE A 309 -1.70 4.01 16.12
C ILE A 309 -1.08 3.24 17.28
N HIS A 310 -0.89 1.94 17.10
CA HIS A 310 -0.36 1.09 18.17
C HIS A 310 1.15 1.27 18.32
N TYR A 311 1.87 1.34 17.22
CA TYR A 311 3.30 1.65 17.17
C TYR A 311 3.76 1.91 15.72
N ARG A 312 4.81 2.69 15.59
CA ARG A 312 5.62 2.79 14.37
C ARG A 312 6.79 1.81 14.48
N THR A 313 7.09 1.10 13.40
CA THR A 313 8.28 0.25 13.32
C THR A 313 9.46 1.07 12.77
N ASN A 314 10.56 1.10 13.50
CA ASN A 314 11.82 1.62 12.97
C ASN A 314 12.37 0.60 11.96
N VAL A 315 12.41 0.96 10.68
CA VAL A 315 12.82 0.05 9.60
C VAL A 315 14.30 -0.36 9.65
N ASN A 316 15.11 0.34 10.45
CA ASN A 316 16.53 0.07 10.59
C ASN A 316 16.84 -0.86 11.77
N THR A 317 16.11 -0.69 12.89
CA THR A 317 16.34 -1.43 14.14
C THR A 317 15.25 -2.46 14.43
N LEU A 318 14.11 -2.40 13.75
CA LEU A 318 12.87 -3.15 13.97
C LEU A 318 12.20 -2.85 15.31
N GLU A 319 12.64 -1.82 16.03
CA GLU A 319 12.04 -1.39 17.28
C GLU A 319 10.65 -0.78 17.06
N LYS A 320 9.75 -1.04 17.99
CA LYS A 320 8.39 -0.48 18.05
C LYS A 320 8.43 0.80 18.85
N VAL A 321 8.06 1.91 18.23
CA VAL A 321 8.06 3.24 18.83
C VAL A 321 6.64 3.78 18.91
N GLN A 322 6.24 4.32 20.05
CA GLN A 322 4.97 5.01 20.22
C GLN A 322 5.00 6.36 19.52
N VAL A 323 3.98 6.65 18.74
CA VAL A 323 3.82 7.91 18.00
C VAL A 323 2.34 8.26 17.89
N ASP A 324 2.04 9.55 17.77
CA ASP A 324 0.68 10.11 17.64
C ASP A 324 0.30 10.41 16.20
N LYS A 325 1.27 10.42 15.29
CA LYS A 325 1.05 10.64 13.85
C LYS A 325 2.04 9.83 13.03
N LEU A 326 1.69 9.56 11.79
CA LEU A 326 2.58 8.90 10.83
C LEU A 326 3.01 9.89 9.76
N GLU A 327 4.30 10.08 9.66
CA GLU A 327 4.92 10.90 8.64
C GLU A 327 5.23 10.07 7.38
N LEU A 328 5.62 10.74 6.31
CA LEU A 328 6.04 10.10 5.06
C LEU A 328 7.02 8.95 5.31
N ASN A 329 6.79 7.83 4.63
CA ASN A 329 7.56 6.59 4.72
C ASN A 329 7.45 5.83 6.06
N ALA A 330 6.60 6.27 6.99
CA ALA A 330 6.36 5.54 8.22
C ALA A 330 5.67 4.20 7.95
N ILE A 331 6.13 3.16 8.64
CA ILE A 331 5.48 1.86 8.70
C ILE A 331 4.95 1.67 10.12
N ALA A 332 3.65 1.46 10.27
CA ALA A 332 3.02 1.39 11.58
C ALA A 332 1.89 0.37 11.63
N ASN A 333 1.63 -0.12 12.84
CA ASN A 333 0.46 -0.92 13.13
C ASN A 333 -0.65 0.01 13.65
N VAL A 334 -1.83 -0.09 13.03
CA VAL A 334 -2.96 0.81 13.28
C VAL A 334 -4.28 0.06 13.37
N THR A 335 -5.28 0.67 14.02
CA THR A 335 -6.68 0.25 13.89
C THR A 335 -7.38 1.16 12.88
N VAL A 336 -8.05 0.54 11.91
CA VAL A 336 -8.85 1.22 10.87
C VAL A 336 -10.32 0.87 11.06
N GLU A 337 -11.17 1.87 11.13
CA GLU A 337 -12.63 1.72 11.14
C GLU A 337 -13.23 2.17 9.81
N PHE A 338 -14.07 1.33 9.23
CA PHE A 338 -14.79 1.56 7.98
C PHE A 338 -16.24 1.99 8.25
N ASP A 339 -16.75 2.90 7.47
CA ASP A 339 -18.16 3.36 7.58
C ASP A 339 -19.16 2.26 7.15
N ALA A 340 -18.70 1.22 6.44
CA ALA A 340 -19.49 0.04 6.07
C ALA A 340 -18.69 -1.25 6.26
N PRO A 341 -19.35 -2.43 6.43
CA PRO A 341 -18.65 -3.70 6.49
C PRO A 341 -17.84 -3.97 5.22
N VAL A 342 -16.62 -4.44 5.38
CA VAL A 342 -15.73 -4.87 4.30
C VAL A 342 -15.47 -6.36 4.38
N VAL A 343 -15.30 -6.99 3.23
CA VAL A 343 -14.99 -8.42 3.09
C VAL A 343 -13.50 -8.56 2.79
N PHE A 344 -12.78 -9.34 3.59
CA PHE A 344 -11.34 -9.48 3.45
C PHE A 344 -10.83 -10.83 3.98
N ASP A 345 -9.68 -11.24 3.49
CA ASP A 345 -8.81 -12.24 4.12
C ASP A 345 -7.62 -11.52 4.78
N ARG A 346 -6.90 -12.17 5.69
CA ARG A 346 -5.65 -11.59 6.21
C ARG A 346 -4.63 -11.48 5.09
N TYR A 347 -3.82 -10.44 5.12
CA TYR A 347 -2.80 -10.21 4.08
C TYR A 347 -1.82 -11.38 3.91
N GLN A 348 -1.45 -12.02 5.02
CA GLN A 348 -0.57 -13.20 4.98
C GLN A 348 -1.17 -14.41 4.26
N ASP A 349 -2.52 -14.51 4.24
CA ASP A 349 -3.24 -15.60 3.58
C ASP A 349 -3.53 -15.24 2.12
N SER A 350 -3.83 -13.97 1.85
CA SER A 350 -4.07 -13.45 0.51
C SER A 350 -3.66 -12.00 0.37
N ARG A 351 -2.60 -11.72 -0.39
CA ARG A 351 -2.16 -10.35 -0.68
C ARG A 351 -3.23 -9.54 -1.42
N PHE A 352 -4.00 -10.18 -2.29
CA PHE A 352 -5.00 -9.51 -3.12
C PHE A 352 -6.23 -9.07 -2.32
N THR A 353 -6.78 -9.96 -1.47
CA THR A 353 -8.00 -9.70 -0.70
C THR A 353 -7.73 -9.11 0.68
N GLY A 354 -6.48 -9.12 1.14
CA GLY A 354 -6.04 -8.61 2.43
C GLY A 354 -5.30 -7.27 2.39
N SER A 355 -5.20 -6.62 1.23
CA SER A 355 -4.58 -5.32 1.08
C SER A 355 -5.58 -4.23 0.74
N PHE A 356 -5.25 -3.00 1.15
CA PHE A 356 -6.02 -1.82 0.82
C PHE A 356 -5.13 -0.60 0.60
N ILE A 357 -5.68 0.43 -0.03
CA ILE A 357 -5.00 1.71 -0.20
C ILE A 357 -5.83 2.84 0.42
N PHE A 358 -5.13 3.82 1.00
CA PHE A 358 -5.71 5.10 1.38
C PHE A 358 -5.69 6.05 0.19
N ILE A 359 -6.81 6.70 -0.04
CA ILE A 359 -7.01 7.66 -1.12
C ILE A 359 -7.44 8.98 -0.49
N ASP A 360 -6.74 10.05 -0.83
CA ASP A 360 -7.14 11.40 -0.44
C ASP A 360 -8.47 11.77 -1.08
N ARG A 361 -9.38 12.32 -0.28
CA ARG A 361 -10.75 12.60 -0.72
C ARG A 361 -10.87 13.82 -1.64
N LEU A 362 -9.87 14.70 -1.65
CA LEU A 362 -9.90 15.94 -2.43
C LEU A 362 -9.29 15.76 -3.82
N ASN A 363 -8.14 15.11 -3.89
CA ASN A 363 -7.37 14.99 -5.14
C ASN A 363 -7.33 13.56 -5.72
N ASN A 364 -7.90 12.58 -5.00
CA ASN A 364 -7.91 11.15 -5.38
C ASN A 364 -6.52 10.51 -5.51
N VAL A 365 -5.50 11.09 -4.91
CA VAL A 365 -4.14 10.53 -4.88
C VAL A 365 -4.06 9.41 -3.84
N THR A 366 -3.32 8.34 -4.16
CA THR A 366 -3.00 7.29 -3.18
C THR A 366 -1.97 7.84 -2.19
N ILE A 367 -2.32 7.83 -0.91
CA ILE A 367 -1.55 8.42 0.19
C ILE A 367 -1.05 7.39 1.20
N GLY A 368 -1.42 6.13 1.07
CA GLY A 368 -0.94 5.04 1.90
C GLY A 368 -1.40 3.69 1.41
N ALA A 369 -0.78 2.65 1.90
CA ALA A 369 -1.17 1.25 1.67
C ALA A 369 -1.24 0.51 3.00
N GLY A 370 -2.17 -0.44 3.10
CA GLY A 370 -2.39 -1.22 4.31
C GLY A 370 -2.48 -2.72 4.02
N MET A 371 -2.03 -3.49 4.98
CA MET A 371 -2.05 -4.95 5.00
C MET A 371 -2.84 -5.38 6.22
N VAL A 372 -4.00 -5.99 6.01
CA VAL A 372 -4.90 -6.42 7.08
C VAL A 372 -4.28 -7.58 7.85
N GLU A 373 -4.19 -7.45 9.15
CA GLU A 373 -3.68 -8.50 10.04
C GLU A 373 -4.85 -9.33 10.62
N GLU A 374 -5.83 -8.65 11.20
CA GLU A 374 -6.99 -9.30 11.81
C GLU A 374 -8.20 -8.36 11.89
N SER A 375 -9.38 -8.94 12.12
CA SER A 375 -10.56 -8.18 12.48
C SER A 375 -10.50 -7.78 13.96
N VAL A 376 -11.00 -6.57 14.26
CA VAL A 376 -11.17 -6.07 15.62
C VAL A 376 -12.67 -5.95 15.89
N GLU A 377 -13.09 -6.22 17.11
CA GLU A 377 -14.47 -5.98 17.51
C GLU A 377 -14.80 -4.50 17.35
N TRP A 378 -15.81 -4.22 16.56
CA TRP A 378 -16.34 -2.88 16.41
C TRP A 378 -17.39 -2.63 17.51
N SER A 379 -17.10 -1.69 18.39
CA SER A 379 -18.07 -1.17 19.35
C SER A 379 -18.60 0.17 18.83
N ALA A 380 -19.91 0.33 18.78
CA ALA A 380 -20.49 1.65 18.62
C ALA A 380 -20.10 2.45 19.87
N HIS A 381 -19.32 3.52 19.67
CA HIS A 381 -18.96 4.39 20.77
C HIS A 381 -20.20 5.18 21.19
N ASP A 382 -20.66 4.95 22.41
CA ASP A 382 -21.73 5.73 23.07
C ASP A 382 -21.23 7.09 23.59
N GLU A 383 -20.01 7.49 23.22
CA GLU A 383 -19.47 8.79 23.61
C GLU A 383 -20.19 9.93 22.89
N PRO A 384 -20.51 11.01 23.58
CA PRO A 384 -21.15 12.19 22.98
C PRO A 384 -20.25 12.75 21.87
N VAL A 385 -20.85 13.03 20.72
CA VAL A 385 -20.13 13.58 19.57
C VAL A 385 -19.77 15.03 19.85
N THR A 386 -18.49 15.29 20.17
CA THR A 386 -17.96 16.62 20.44
C THR A 386 -17.60 17.40 19.16
N ALA A 387 -17.39 18.71 19.29
CA ALA A 387 -16.88 19.56 18.22
C ALA A 387 -15.51 19.06 17.72
N GLU A 388 -14.65 18.64 18.65
CA GLU A 388 -13.33 18.06 18.36
C GLU A 388 -13.43 16.77 17.55
N ALA A 389 -14.33 15.86 17.93
CA ALA A 389 -14.56 14.61 17.20
C ALA A 389 -15.08 14.87 15.78
N ARG A 390 -15.97 15.85 15.61
CA ARG A 390 -16.47 16.26 14.28
C ARG A 390 -15.37 16.93 13.45
N ALA A 391 -14.60 17.84 14.03
CA ALA A 391 -13.52 18.54 13.35
C ALA A 391 -12.38 17.58 12.96
N ALA A 392 -12.04 16.61 13.82
CA ALA A 392 -11.05 15.58 13.52
C ALA A 392 -11.43 14.76 12.27
N ARG A 393 -12.72 14.44 12.09
CA ARG A 393 -13.21 13.79 10.86
C ARG A 393 -13.01 14.63 9.60
N LEU A 394 -12.96 15.94 9.74
CA LEU A 394 -12.64 16.88 8.65
C LEU A 394 -11.12 17.10 8.48
N GLY A 395 -10.32 16.58 9.39
CA GLY A 395 -8.86 16.74 9.39
C GLY A 395 -8.39 18.09 9.91
N GLN A 396 -9.14 18.70 10.80
CA GLN A 396 -8.88 20.04 11.37
C GLN A 396 -9.24 20.10 12.85
N LYS A 397 -8.81 21.15 13.54
CA LYS A 397 -9.30 21.51 14.87
C LYS A 397 -10.53 22.43 14.75
N PRO A 398 -11.52 22.35 15.66
CA PRO A 398 -12.59 23.31 15.69
C PRO A 398 -12.05 24.65 16.17
N ALA A 399 -12.40 25.74 15.50
CA ALA A 399 -11.98 27.08 15.88
C ALA A 399 -13.03 28.11 15.48
N ALA A 400 -13.11 29.17 16.28
CA ALA A 400 -13.85 30.37 15.97
C ALA A 400 -12.88 31.56 16.00
N VAL A 401 -12.78 32.30 14.89
CA VAL A 401 -11.80 33.36 14.68
C VAL A 401 -12.51 34.68 14.39
N THR A 402 -12.19 35.69 15.16
CA THR A 402 -12.55 37.07 14.81
C THR A 402 -11.50 37.69 13.92
N VAL A 403 -11.91 38.30 12.84
CA VAL A 403 -11.04 39.03 11.92
C VAL A 403 -11.30 40.51 11.98
N SER A 404 -10.27 41.27 12.31
CA SER A 404 -10.24 42.72 12.17
C SER A 404 -9.36 43.09 10.97
N GLY A 405 -9.89 43.93 10.08
CA GLY A 405 -9.23 44.27 8.82
C GLY A 405 -10.12 43.97 7.61
N LYS A 406 -9.56 44.06 6.40
CA LYS A 406 -10.32 43.96 5.16
C LYS A 406 -10.41 42.56 4.58
N ALA A 407 -9.69 41.59 5.14
CA ALA A 407 -9.63 40.26 4.60
C ALA A 407 -10.99 39.53 4.53
N LEU A 408 -11.92 39.86 5.45
CA LEU A 408 -13.26 39.29 5.47
C LEU A 408 -14.22 39.93 4.42
N GLU A 409 -13.86 41.06 3.78
CA GLU A 409 -14.66 41.66 2.70
C GLU A 409 -14.82 40.71 1.50
N ASN A 410 -13.89 39.76 1.33
CA ASN A 410 -14.00 38.74 0.29
C ASN A 410 -14.07 37.31 0.90
N ALA A 411 -15.10 37.08 1.70
CA ALA A 411 -15.31 35.81 2.41
C ALA A 411 -15.35 34.59 1.49
N GLN A 412 -15.92 34.74 0.28
CA GLN A 412 -15.99 33.63 -0.69
C GLN A 412 -14.62 33.22 -1.22
N ALA A 413 -13.73 34.17 -1.47
CA ALA A 413 -12.37 33.85 -1.88
C ALA A 413 -11.59 33.18 -0.74
N LEU A 414 -11.79 33.61 0.51
CA LEU A 414 -11.20 33.00 1.69
C LEU A 414 -11.64 31.54 1.85
N GLU A 415 -12.95 31.28 1.79
CA GLU A 415 -13.46 29.90 1.85
C GLU A 415 -12.91 29.02 0.73
N SER A 416 -12.79 29.57 -0.49
CA SER A 416 -12.22 28.84 -1.62
C SER A 416 -10.75 28.48 -1.41
N LEU A 417 -9.95 29.38 -0.85
CA LEU A 417 -8.54 29.09 -0.52
C LEU A 417 -8.42 28.05 0.59
N LEU A 418 -9.25 28.16 1.64
CA LEU A 418 -9.24 27.23 2.76
C LEU A 418 -9.65 25.82 2.34
N ILE A 419 -10.70 25.68 1.50
CA ILE A 419 -11.12 24.36 1.02
C ILE A 419 -10.06 23.70 0.15
N GLN A 420 -9.29 24.46 -0.66
CA GLN A 420 -8.15 23.94 -1.42
C GLN A 420 -7.03 23.42 -0.51
N GLN A 421 -6.92 23.98 0.71
CA GLN A 421 -5.98 23.53 1.73
C GLN A 421 -6.54 22.39 2.62
N GLY A 422 -7.75 21.91 2.31
CA GLY A 422 -8.42 20.86 3.08
C GLY A 422 -9.10 21.33 4.35
N ILE A 423 -9.28 22.66 4.55
CA ILE A 423 -9.97 23.23 5.69
C ILE A 423 -11.41 23.60 5.32
N VAL A 424 -12.36 23.10 6.10
CA VAL A 424 -13.78 23.44 5.97
C VAL A 424 -14.10 24.59 6.91
N ALA A 425 -14.45 25.74 6.34
CA ALA A 425 -14.72 26.96 7.09
C ALA A 425 -15.99 27.68 6.59
N ILE A 426 -16.58 28.46 7.47
CA ILE A 426 -17.61 29.44 7.14
C ILE A 426 -17.05 30.82 7.50
N ALA A 427 -16.95 31.69 6.50
CA ALA A 427 -16.52 33.07 6.64
C ALA A 427 -17.72 34.02 6.45
N LYS A 428 -18.19 34.66 7.51
CA LYS A 428 -19.36 35.55 7.46
C LYS A 428 -19.31 36.65 8.51
N ALA A 429 -19.45 37.86 8.06
CA ALA A 429 -19.59 39.01 8.96
C ALA A 429 -20.97 39.04 9.67
N GLY A 430 -21.00 39.63 10.86
CA GLY A 430 -22.23 39.89 11.61
C GLY A 430 -22.83 38.66 12.30
N LEU A 431 -22.07 37.59 12.54
CA LEU A 431 -22.53 36.45 13.33
C LEU A 431 -22.58 36.84 14.83
N ASN A 432 -23.66 36.46 15.52
CA ASN A 432 -23.75 36.60 16.98
C ASN A 432 -23.12 35.37 17.68
N ALA A 433 -22.92 35.47 19.00
CA ALA A 433 -22.27 34.43 19.80
C ALA A 433 -22.96 33.07 19.72
N GLU A 434 -24.29 33.02 19.66
CA GLU A 434 -25.04 31.75 19.53
C GLU A 434 -24.77 31.07 18.15
N GLN A 435 -24.73 31.86 17.08
CA GLN A 435 -24.44 31.37 15.73
C GLN A 435 -23.00 30.88 15.62
N VAL A 436 -22.05 31.61 16.22
CA VAL A 436 -20.65 31.21 16.29
C VAL A 436 -20.51 29.86 17.02
N ALA A 437 -21.13 29.72 18.20
CA ALA A 437 -21.11 28.48 18.98
C ALA A 437 -21.73 27.32 18.21
N LEU A 438 -22.90 27.50 17.57
CA LEU A 438 -23.59 26.47 16.81
C LEU A 438 -22.74 25.96 15.66
N VAL A 439 -22.12 26.85 14.89
CA VAL A 439 -21.27 26.44 13.76
C VAL A 439 -20.00 25.74 14.25
N ARG A 440 -19.36 26.29 15.31
CA ARG A 440 -18.17 25.68 15.91
C ARG A 440 -18.44 24.25 16.42
N GLU A 441 -19.62 24.00 17.00
CA GLU A 441 -20.05 22.67 17.44
C GLU A 441 -20.12 21.65 16.30
N THR A 442 -20.29 22.10 15.05
CA THR A 442 -20.24 21.20 13.88
C THR A 442 -18.84 20.73 13.52
N GLY A 443 -17.79 21.27 14.14
CA GLY A 443 -16.38 21.01 13.80
C GLY A 443 -15.85 21.87 12.65
N VAL A 444 -16.67 22.76 12.10
CA VAL A 444 -16.30 23.70 11.04
C VAL A 444 -15.63 24.93 11.65
N VAL A 445 -14.63 25.47 10.96
CA VAL A 445 -13.95 26.71 11.37
C VAL A 445 -14.88 27.90 11.10
N VAL A 446 -15.12 28.71 12.09
CA VAL A 446 -15.94 29.94 11.98
C VAL A 446 -15.03 31.15 11.89
N ILE A 447 -15.27 32.01 10.90
CA ILE A 447 -14.52 33.26 10.69
C ILE A 447 -15.51 34.38 10.58
N THR A 448 -15.43 35.35 11.49
CA THR A 448 -16.39 36.44 11.60
C THR A 448 -15.70 37.74 12.02
N ASP A 449 -16.42 38.86 11.95
CA ASP A 449 -16.01 40.17 12.49
C ASP A 449 -16.52 40.43 13.91
N ALA A 450 -17.31 39.50 14.49
CA ALA A 450 -17.82 39.60 15.84
C ALA A 450 -16.80 39.14 16.87
N ALA A 451 -16.63 39.89 17.96
CA ALA A 451 -15.64 39.57 18.99
C ALA A 451 -16.14 38.58 20.05
N GLU A 452 -17.46 38.41 20.21
CA GLU A 452 -18.03 37.54 21.24
C GLU A 452 -18.11 36.08 20.79
N GLY A 453 -17.67 35.16 21.64
CA GLY A 453 -17.75 33.70 21.39
C GLY A 453 -16.65 33.12 20.51
N THR A 454 -15.60 33.88 20.20
CA THR A 454 -14.47 33.42 19.39
C THR A 454 -13.26 33.05 20.24
N ASP A 455 -12.44 32.11 19.72
CA ASP A 455 -11.25 31.57 20.39
C ASP A 455 -10.05 32.53 20.25
N THR A 456 -9.97 33.26 19.14
CA THR A 456 -8.85 34.18 18.85
C THR A 456 -9.27 35.33 17.93
N THR A 457 -8.46 36.40 17.92
CA THR A 457 -8.62 37.52 17.00
C THR A 457 -7.39 37.67 16.14
N LEU A 458 -7.59 37.81 14.83
CA LEU A 458 -6.54 38.06 13.86
C LEU A 458 -6.76 39.43 13.19
N THR A 459 -5.69 40.19 13.04
CA THR A 459 -5.72 41.47 12.31
C THR A 459 -4.98 41.26 11.00
N VAL A 460 -5.71 41.23 9.89
CA VAL A 460 -5.17 40.90 8.57
C VAL A 460 -5.94 41.63 7.49
N ASP A 461 -5.24 42.17 6.51
CA ASP A 461 -5.83 42.94 5.42
C ASP A 461 -5.96 42.15 4.09
N THR A 462 -5.25 41.02 3.93
CA THR A 462 -5.32 40.19 2.72
C THR A 462 -5.92 38.82 3.01
N VAL A 463 -6.60 38.28 1.99
CA VAL A 463 -7.27 36.97 2.08
C VAL A 463 -6.24 35.84 2.18
N GLU A 464 -5.13 35.96 1.46
CA GLU A 464 -4.05 34.97 1.41
C GLU A 464 -3.38 34.83 2.78
N GLU A 465 -2.98 35.97 3.41
CA GLU A 465 -2.37 35.95 4.73
C GLU A 465 -3.32 35.40 5.79
N LEU A 466 -4.62 35.72 5.69
CA LEU A 466 -5.62 35.19 6.60
C LEU A 466 -5.77 33.68 6.44
N ALA A 467 -5.81 33.18 5.20
CA ALA A 467 -5.90 31.76 4.93
C ALA A 467 -4.70 31.00 5.51
N GLU A 468 -3.48 31.49 5.34
CA GLU A 468 -2.27 30.89 5.91
C GLU A 468 -2.34 30.81 7.44
N LYS A 469 -2.68 31.89 8.12
CA LYS A 469 -2.79 31.91 9.58
C LYS A 469 -3.88 30.99 10.11
N ILE A 470 -5.01 30.86 9.41
CA ILE A 470 -6.07 29.93 9.79
C ILE A 470 -5.60 28.48 9.61
N VAL A 471 -4.95 28.18 8.51
CA VAL A 471 -4.39 26.82 8.27
C VAL A 471 -3.41 26.45 9.39
N GLU A 472 -2.51 27.34 9.79
CA GLU A 472 -1.60 27.11 10.92
C GLU A 472 -2.34 26.83 12.24
N LEU A 473 -3.41 27.61 12.50
CA LEU A 473 -4.18 27.51 13.75
C LEU A 473 -4.95 26.21 13.88
N VAL A 474 -5.55 25.72 12.76
CA VAL A 474 -6.52 24.61 12.78
C VAL A 474 -5.99 23.30 12.24
N ARG A 475 -4.79 23.25 11.73
CA ARG A 475 -4.16 22.01 11.27
C ARG A 475 -3.91 21.07 12.46
N LEU A 476 -4.33 19.81 12.29
CA LEU A 476 -4.12 18.73 13.27
C LEU A 476 -2.69 18.20 13.24
#